data_35ee7cd5b7383bac7a36a39274b9a583
#
_entry.id   35ee7cd5b7383bac7a36a39274b9a583
#
_cell.length_a   1.000
_cell.length_b   1.000
_cell.length_c   1.000
_cell.angle_alpha   90.00
_cell.angle_beta   90.00
_cell.angle_gamma   90.00
#
_symmetry.space_group_name_H-M   'P 1'
#
loop_
_entity.id
_entity.type
_entity.pdbx_description
1 polymer ?
#
loop_
_entity_poly.entity_id
_entity_poly.type
_entity_poly.pdbx_seq_one_letter_code
_entity_poly.pdbx_strand_id
1 'polypeptide(L)'
;MAVALAEAGHRVAVNYYERASRAEELCADLRARGFVAQPFQADVRDEPDVARMVAEVEAALGAVEIVVVNATGHQPLLSIEQQTWQSYLDQLEFFVKSPLLLVQAVLPSMRARGFGRVIQIGSEVVELGNPRFANYVAAKGAQLGQTRSWARELAASGITVNLVAPGWIPTERAFSATEAEKAAYAQAVPMQRMGVPEEVGRVVAFLASDDASFITGQKLSVNGGNTLE
;
A
#
# COMPACT_ATOMS: atom_id res chain seq x y z
N MET A 1 7.14 5.71 -2.48
CA MET A 1 6.14 5.35 -3.51
C MET A 1 5.68 6.58 -4.29
N ALA A 2 5.09 7.63 -3.68
CA ALA A 2 4.66 8.83 -4.42
C ALA A 2 5.79 9.44 -5.27
N VAL A 3 6.99 9.56 -4.70
CA VAL A 3 8.19 10.04 -5.43
C VAL A 3 8.48 9.14 -6.65
N ALA A 4 8.52 7.82 -6.46
CA ALA A 4 8.84 6.89 -7.54
C ALA A 4 7.80 6.91 -8.68
N LEU A 5 6.52 7.07 -8.34
CA LEU A 5 5.45 7.23 -9.33
C LEU A 5 5.56 8.57 -10.08
N ALA A 6 5.88 9.66 -9.39
CA ALA A 6 6.12 10.96 -10.04
C ALA A 6 7.32 10.90 -11.00
N GLU A 7 8.43 10.28 -10.57
CA GLU A 7 9.63 10.06 -11.40
C GLU A 7 9.36 9.14 -12.62
N ALA A 8 8.38 8.23 -12.50
CA ALA A 8 7.87 7.44 -13.61
C ALA A 8 6.91 8.20 -14.54
N GLY A 9 6.66 9.50 -14.29
CA GLY A 9 5.84 10.36 -15.14
C GLY A 9 4.36 10.42 -14.78
N HIS A 10 3.93 9.80 -13.69
CA HIS A 10 2.53 9.84 -13.26
C HIS A 10 2.17 11.15 -12.54
N ARG A 11 0.94 11.60 -12.73
CA ARG A 11 0.32 12.62 -11.87
C ARG A 11 -0.09 11.96 -10.56
N VAL A 12 0.29 12.52 -9.41
CA VAL A 12 0.16 11.86 -8.11
C VAL A 12 -0.84 12.57 -7.22
N ALA A 13 -1.92 11.87 -6.86
CA ALA A 13 -2.79 12.24 -5.77
C ALA A 13 -2.26 11.66 -4.45
N VAL A 14 -1.92 12.51 -3.49
CA VAL A 14 -1.41 12.08 -2.17
C VAL A 14 -2.55 12.16 -1.16
N ASN A 15 -3.13 11.02 -0.81
CA ASN A 15 -4.13 10.97 0.25
C ASN A 15 -3.49 11.13 1.63
N TYR A 16 -4.15 11.90 2.48
CA TYR A 16 -3.86 12.01 3.91
C TYR A 16 -5.16 12.05 4.73
N TYR A 17 -5.09 11.66 5.98
CA TYR A 17 -6.21 11.78 6.93
C TYR A 17 -6.03 13.00 7.84
N GLU A 18 -4.96 13.03 8.66
CA GLU A 18 -4.73 14.08 9.68
C GLU A 18 -3.50 14.95 9.41
N ARG A 19 -2.48 14.44 8.74
CA ARG A 19 -1.18 15.11 8.60
C ARG A 19 -1.09 15.95 7.32
N ALA A 20 -1.94 16.99 7.22
CA ALA A 20 -1.99 17.86 6.05
C ALA A 20 -0.61 18.45 5.69
N SER A 21 0.14 18.99 6.67
CA SER A 21 1.44 19.60 6.43
C SER A 21 2.42 18.69 5.71
N ARG A 22 2.47 17.39 6.09
CA ARG A 22 3.38 16.42 5.46
C ARG A 22 2.98 16.10 4.03
N ALA A 23 1.68 16.00 3.76
CA ALA A 23 1.21 15.77 2.40
C ALA A 23 1.49 17.00 1.52
N GLU A 24 1.30 18.19 2.05
CA GLU A 24 1.64 19.44 1.37
C GLU A 24 3.14 19.58 1.11
N GLU A 25 3.99 19.32 2.10
CA GLU A 25 5.46 19.33 1.96
C GLU A 25 5.93 18.40 0.86
N LEU A 26 5.43 17.14 0.86
CA LEU A 26 5.74 16.16 -0.18
C LEU A 26 5.30 16.64 -1.57
N CYS A 27 4.07 17.14 -1.67
CA CYS A 27 3.56 17.65 -2.94
C CYS A 27 4.30 18.90 -3.40
N ALA A 28 4.70 19.77 -2.48
CA ALA A 28 5.51 20.97 -2.80
C ALA A 28 6.90 20.58 -3.32
N ASP A 29 7.57 19.61 -2.68
CA ASP A 29 8.86 19.08 -3.16
C ASP A 29 8.72 18.48 -4.58
N LEU A 30 7.70 17.67 -4.81
CA LEU A 30 7.47 17.06 -6.12
C LEU A 30 7.19 18.14 -7.19
N ARG A 31 6.39 19.15 -6.88
CA ARG A 31 6.12 20.27 -7.80
C ARG A 31 7.38 21.11 -8.07
N ALA A 32 8.22 21.35 -7.05
CA ALA A 32 9.50 22.05 -7.23
C ALA A 32 10.46 21.30 -8.17
N ARG A 33 10.34 19.96 -8.23
CA ARG A 33 11.09 19.09 -9.15
C ARG A 33 10.44 18.95 -10.53
N GLY A 34 9.33 19.68 -10.79
CA GLY A 34 8.62 19.68 -12.07
C GLY A 34 7.55 18.60 -12.24
N PHE A 35 7.22 17.87 -11.20
CA PHE A 35 6.17 16.84 -11.24
C PHE A 35 4.79 17.41 -10.87
N VAL A 36 3.73 16.69 -11.27
CA VAL A 36 2.34 17.04 -10.92
C VAL A 36 1.94 16.24 -9.68
N ALA A 37 1.73 16.90 -8.56
CA ALA A 37 1.31 16.28 -7.32
C ALA A 37 0.38 17.18 -6.51
N GLN A 38 -0.70 16.62 -5.95
CA GLN A 38 -1.67 17.32 -5.12
C GLN A 38 -2.09 16.46 -3.92
N PRO A 39 -2.29 17.08 -2.73
CA PRO A 39 -2.79 16.40 -1.55
C PRO A 39 -4.33 16.36 -1.55
N PHE A 40 -4.91 15.26 -1.07
CA PHE A 40 -6.36 15.08 -0.92
C PHE A 40 -6.67 14.47 0.44
N GLN A 41 -7.53 15.12 1.21
CA GLN A 41 -7.95 14.62 2.52
C GLN A 41 -9.07 13.61 2.39
N ALA A 42 -8.90 12.43 2.99
CA ALA A 42 -9.98 11.48 3.21
C ALA A 42 -9.60 10.43 4.26
N ASP A 43 -10.56 10.00 5.05
CA ASP A 43 -10.47 8.72 5.76
C ASP A 43 -10.80 7.60 4.78
N VAL A 44 -9.81 6.81 4.43
CA VAL A 44 -9.99 5.68 3.49
C VAL A 44 -10.90 4.55 4.03
N ARG A 45 -11.31 4.62 5.30
CA ARG A 45 -12.25 3.69 5.94
C ARG A 45 -13.71 4.15 5.83
N ASP A 46 -13.92 5.40 5.41
CA ASP A 46 -15.24 6.02 5.26
C ASP A 46 -15.64 6.07 3.78
N GLU A 47 -16.75 5.43 3.44
CA GLU A 47 -17.20 5.31 2.05
C GLU A 47 -17.55 6.66 1.41
N PRO A 48 -18.32 7.56 2.04
CA PRO A 48 -18.57 8.91 1.53
C PRO A 48 -17.29 9.73 1.30
N ASP A 49 -16.32 9.64 2.21
CA ASP A 49 -15.04 10.34 2.08
C ASP A 49 -14.21 9.82 0.90
N VAL A 50 -14.16 8.50 0.71
CA VAL A 50 -13.48 7.89 -0.44
C VAL A 50 -14.14 8.31 -1.75
N ALA A 51 -15.47 8.26 -1.84
CA ALA A 51 -16.19 8.66 -3.04
C ALA A 51 -15.96 10.13 -3.38
N ARG A 52 -16.01 11.03 -2.39
CA ARG A 52 -15.70 12.46 -2.55
C ARG A 52 -14.27 12.66 -3.02
N MET A 53 -13.29 12.04 -2.35
CA MET A 53 -11.88 12.16 -2.71
C MET A 53 -11.60 11.71 -4.15
N VAL A 54 -12.15 10.56 -4.58
CA VAL A 54 -11.95 10.08 -5.95
C VAL A 54 -12.54 11.07 -6.96
N ALA A 55 -13.71 11.60 -6.72
CA ALA A 55 -14.31 12.62 -7.60
C ALA A 55 -13.44 13.91 -7.67
N GLU A 56 -12.92 14.38 -6.55
CA GLU A 56 -12.01 15.53 -6.51
C GLU A 56 -10.69 15.25 -7.27
N VAL A 57 -10.11 14.05 -7.11
CA VAL A 57 -8.91 13.62 -7.85
C VAL A 57 -9.18 13.58 -9.34
N GLU A 58 -10.28 12.97 -9.76
CA GLU A 58 -10.63 12.88 -11.18
C GLU A 58 -10.89 14.25 -11.81
N ALA A 59 -11.51 15.17 -11.08
CA ALA A 59 -11.71 16.55 -11.52
C ALA A 59 -10.39 17.34 -11.66
N ALA A 60 -9.44 17.13 -10.75
CA ALA A 60 -8.19 17.89 -10.70
C ALA A 60 -7.08 17.28 -11.57
N LEU A 61 -6.96 15.96 -11.58
CA LEU A 61 -5.84 15.23 -12.17
C LEU A 61 -6.27 14.29 -13.31
N GLY A 62 -7.56 14.14 -13.58
CA GLY A 62 -8.10 13.19 -14.54
C GLY A 62 -8.28 11.79 -13.94
N ALA A 63 -8.80 10.87 -14.76
CA ALA A 63 -9.19 9.54 -14.31
C ALA A 63 -8.08 8.80 -13.53
N VAL A 64 -8.48 8.11 -12.47
CA VAL A 64 -7.56 7.31 -11.65
C VAL A 64 -7.29 5.99 -12.35
N GLU A 65 -6.07 5.83 -12.86
CA GLU A 65 -5.60 4.63 -13.55
C GLU A 65 -4.80 3.69 -12.65
N ILE A 66 -4.21 4.23 -11.58
CA ILE A 66 -3.36 3.49 -10.65
C ILE A 66 -3.81 3.78 -9.22
N VAL A 67 -4.08 2.74 -8.44
CA VAL A 67 -4.36 2.83 -7.02
C VAL A 67 -3.29 2.09 -6.22
N VAL A 68 -2.62 2.81 -5.32
CA VAL A 68 -1.68 2.22 -4.35
C VAL A 68 -2.31 2.24 -2.97
N VAL A 69 -2.71 1.09 -2.48
CA VAL A 69 -3.35 0.92 -1.18
C VAL A 69 -2.27 0.79 -0.10
N ASN A 70 -1.90 1.92 0.49
CA ASN A 70 -0.81 2.02 1.47
C ASN A 70 -1.25 2.51 2.85
N ALA A 71 -2.41 3.13 2.98
CA ALA A 71 -2.89 3.65 4.25
C ALA A 71 -2.93 2.56 5.34
N THR A 72 -2.61 2.95 6.57
CA THR A 72 -2.45 2.02 7.68
C THR A 72 -2.66 2.71 9.01
N GLY A 73 -3.24 1.99 9.97
CA GLY A 73 -3.42 2.42 11.35
C GLY A 73 -2.30 1.97 12.29
N HIS A 74 -2.58 2.08 13.58
CA HIS A 74 -1.74 1.54 14.62
C HIS A 74 -1.78 0.00 14.62
N GLN A 75 -0.65 -0.65 14.90
CA GLN A 75 -0.52 -2.11 14.93
C GLN A 75 0.03 -2.53 16.31
N PRO A 76 -0.85 -2.75 17.29
CA PRO A 76 -0.43 -3.13 18.63
C PRO A 76 0.08 -4.58 18.66
N LEU A 77 1.15 -4.80 19.41
CA LEU A 77 1.64 -6.14 19.76
C LEU A 77 0.84 -6.67 20.95
N LEU A 78 -0.07 -7.58 20.72
CA LEU A 78 -0.97 -8.15 21.73
C LEU A 78 -0.76 -9.66 21.85
N SER A 79 -0.58 -10.19 23.06
CA SER A 79 -0.61 -11.64 23.29
C SER A 79 -2.02 -12.18 22.98
N ILE A 80 -2.16 -13.49 22.80
CA ILE A 80 -3.47 -14.08 22.46
C ILE A 80 -4.54 -13.74 23.52
N GLU A 81 -4.15 -13.65 24.79
CA GLU A 81 -5.05 -13.31 25.90
C GLU A 81 -5.48 -11.84 25.90
N GLN A 82 -4.67 -10.97 25.29
CA GLN A 82 -4.94 -9.52 25.19
C GLN A 82 -5.72 -9.17 23.92
N GLN A 83 -5.78 -10.07 22.93
CA GLN A 83 -6.48 -9.84 21.69
C GLN A 83 -8.00 -9.81 21.90
N THR A 84 -8.65 -8.88 21.26
CA THR A 84 -10.11 -8.76 21.23
C THR A 84 -10.59 -8.80 19.79
N TRP A 85 -11.87 -9.10 19.57
CA TRP A 85 -12.45 -8.99 18.22
C TRP A 85 -12.29 -7.58 17.65
N GLN A 86 -12.41 -6.55 18.48
CA GLN A 86 -12.18 -5.16 18.06
C GLN A 86 -10.76 -4.95 17.53
N SER A 87 -9.75 -5.54 18.18
CA SER A 87 -8.37 -5.43 17.68
C SER A 87 -8.15 -6.06 16.29
N TYR A 88 -8.98 -7.03 15.90
CA TYR A 88 -9.02 -7.55 14.53
C TYR A 88 -9.77 -6.62 13.59
N LEU A 89 -10.94 -6.11 13.99
CA LEU A 89 -11.72 -5.17 13.18
C LEU A 89 -10.91 -3.92 12.85
N ASP A 90 -10.16 -3.37 13.80
CA ASP A 90 -9.30 -2.20 13.59
C ASP A 90 -8.27 -2.44 12.47
N GLN A 91 -7.74 -3.66 12.35
CA GLN A 91 -6.82 -4.01 11.27
C GLN A 91 -7.58 -4.29 9.95
N LEU A 92 -8.72 -4.96 10.01
CA LEU A 92 -9.54 -5.28 8.84
C LEU A 92 -10.08 -4.02 8.16
N GLU A 93 -10.39 -2.96 8.92
CA GLU A 93 -10.80 -1.67 8.35
C GLU A 93 -9.74 -1.07 7.43
N PHE A 94 -8.46 -1.15 7.78
CA PHE A 94 -7.38 -0.64 6.94
C PHE A 94 -6.99 -1.59 5.80
N PHE A 95 -7.00 -2.91 6.03
CA PHE A 95 -6.39 -3.85 5.08
C PHE A 95 -7.40 -4.67 4.28
N VAL A 96 -8.70 -4.55 4.59
CA VAL A 96 -9.77 -5.23 3.87
C VAL A 96 -10.83 -4.25 3.39
N LYS A 97 -11.39 -3.42 4.29
CA LYS A 97 -12.45 -2.46 3.95
C LYS A 97 -11.91 -1.32 3.08
N SER A 98 -10.84 -0.66 3.50
CA SER A 98 -10.26 0.46 2.75
C SER A 98 -9.86 0.08 1.31
N PRO A 99 -9.15 -1.04 1.04
CA PRO A 99 -8.92 -1.49 -0.32
C PRO A 99 -10.21 -1.69 -1.13
N LEU A 100 -11.23 -2.28 -0.51
CA LEU A 100 -12.52 -2.49 -1.16
C LEU A 100 -13.17 -1.17 -1.60
N LEU A 101 -13.26 -0.21 -0.69
CA LEU A 101 -13.86 1.11 -0.97
C LEU A 101 -13.11 1.85 -2.08
N LEU A 102 -11.77 1.88 -2.00
CA LEU A 102 -10.93 2.53 -3.00
C LEU A 102 -11.10 1.90 -4.38
N VAL A 103 -11.04 0.56 -4.47
CA VAL A 103 -11.18 -0.15 -5.74
C VAL A 103 -12.59 0.05 -6.30
N GLN A 104 -13.64 -0.06 -5.49
CA GLN A 104 -15.02 0.17 -5.95
C GLN A 104 -15.22 1.57 -6.51
N ALA A 105 -14.63 2.59 -5.89
CA ALA A 105 -14.77 3.98 -6.32
C ALA A 105 -14.12 4.25 -7.69
N VAL A 106 -12.99 3.60 -8.01
CA VAL A 106 -12.27 3.83 -9.28
C VAL A 106 -12.62 2.81 -10.38
N LEU A 107 -13.22 1.69 -10.01
CA LEU A 107 -13.47 0.56 -10.92
C LEU A 107 -14.32 0.93 -12.14
N PRO A 108 -15.39 1.75 -12.06
CA PRO A 108 -16.17 2.13 -13.23
C PRO A 108 -15.32 2.83 -14.30
N SER A 109 -14.45 3.77 -13.89
CA SER A 109 -13.55 4.50 -14.77
C SER A 109 -12.48 3.58 -15.37
N MET A 110 -11.88 2.70 -14.59
CA MET A 110 -10.89 1.72 -15.06
C MET A 110 -11.50 0.75 -16.08
N ARG A 111 -12.70 0.21 -15.81
CA ARG A 111 -13.41 -0.68 -16.76
C ARG A 111 -13.76 0.00 -18.08
N ALA A 112 -14.25 1.23 -18.03
CA ALA A 112 -14.59 1.99 -19.23
C ALA A 112 -13.38 2.25 -20.13
N ARG A 113 -12.18 2.33 -19.55
CA ARG A 113 -10.90 2.53 -20.26
C ARG A 113 -10.23 1.23 -20.69
N GLY A 114 -10.63 0.08 -20.14
CA GLY A 114 -9.93 -1.19 -20.34
C GLY A 114 -8.51 -1.19 -19.77
N PHE A 115 -8.25 -0.37 -18.74
CA PHE A 115 -6.94 -0.22 -18.12
C PHE A 115 -7.05 0.11 -16.62
N GLY A 116 -6.24 -0.54 -15.81
CA GLY A 116 -6.10 -0.22 -14.39
C GLY A 116 -4.94 -0.97 -13.73
N ARG A 117 -4.39 -0.37 -12.69
CA ARG A 117 -3.35 -0.97 -11.83
C ARG A 117 -3.74 -0.80 -10.38
N VAL A 118 -4.02 -1.91 -9.70
CA VAL A 118 -4.28 -1.95 -8.26
C VAL A 118 -3.07 -2.58 -7.58
N ILE A 119 -2.39 -1.81 -6.74
CA ILE A 119 -1.18 -2.25 -6.06
C ILE A 119 -1.43 -2.16 -4.55
N GLN A 120 -1.53 -3.30 -3.90
CA GLN A 120 -1.71 -3.37 -2.46
C GLN A 120 -0.37 -3.46 -1.75
N ILE A 121 -0.21 -2.75 -0.64
CA ILE A 121 1.00 -2.86 0.19
C ILE A 121 0.72 -3.86 1.30
N GLY A 122 1.25 -5.06 1.12
CA GLY A 122 1.21 -6.17 2.06
C GLY A 122 2.27 -6.08 3.16
N SER A 123 2.77 -7.23 3.55
CA SER A 123 3.90 -7.37 4.49
C SER A 123 4.43 -8.80 4.46
N GLU A 124 5.68 -9.00 4.79
CA GLU A 124 6.29 -10.33 5.02
C GLU A 124 5.75 -11.05 6.27
N VAL A 125 5.01 -10.35 7.14
CA VAL A 125 4.48 -10.94 8.39
C VAL A 125 3.53 -12.10 8.17
N VAL A 126 2.93 -12.21 6.98
CA VAL A 126 2.03 -13.31 6.63
C VAL A 126 2.78 -14.65 6.62
N GLU A 127 4.00 -14.66 6.13
CA GLU A 127 4.89 -15.83 6.07
C GLU A 127 5.61 -16.05 7.39
N LEU A 128 6.02 -14.97 8.07
CA LEU A 128 6.76 -15.05 9.34
C LEU A 128 5.87 -15.49 10.50
N GLY A 129 4.58 -15.12 10.49
CA GLY A 129 3.67 -15.43 11.60
C GLY A 129 4.14 -14.85 12.93
N ASN A 130 4.61 -13.60 12.94
CA ASN A 130 5.22 -12.98 14.11
C ASN A 130 4.35 -13.14 15.38
N PRO A 131 4.92 -13.57 16.52
CA PRO A 131 4.18 -13.70 17.77
C PRO A 131 3.63 -12.35 18.22
N ARG A 132 2.48 -12.38 18.91
CA ARG A 132 1.75 -11.19 19.41
C ARG A 132 1.21 -10.27 18.32
N PHE A 133 1.14 -10.71 17.07
CA PHE A 133 0.76 -9.90 15.92
C PHE A 133 -0.37 -10.52 15.08
N ALA A 134 -1.10 -11.50 15.66
CA ALA A 134 -2.07 -12.32 14.93
C ALA A 134 -3.19 -11.49 14.27
N ASN A 135 -3.67 -10.41 14.91
CA ASN A 135 -4.65 -9.48 14.35
C ASN A 135 -4.16 -8.84 13.04
N TYR A 136 -2.92 -8.35 13.03
CA TYR A 136 -2.31 -7.74 11.85
C TYR A 136 -1.97 -8.78 10.77
N VAL A 137 -1.39 -9.92 11.17
CA VAL A 137 -1.08 -11.05 10.25
C VAL A 137 -2.34 -11.54 9.56
N ALA A 138 -3.44 -11.74 10.31
CA ALA A 138 -4.72 -12.16 9.75
C ALA A 138 -5.27 -11.17 8.72
N ALA A 139 -5.23 -9.86 9.02
CA ALA A 139 -5.70 -8.83 8.10
C ALA A 139 -4.83 -8.72 6.84
N LYS A 140 -3.51 -8.89 6.97
CA LYS A 140 -2.59 -8.93 5.82
C LYS A 140 -2.76 -10.20 4.98
N GLY A 141 -3.08 -11.34 5.61
CA GLY A 141 -3.48 -12.55 4.91
C GLY A 141 -4.79 -12.38 4.13
N ALA A 142 -5.78 -11.74 4.73
CA ALA A 142 -7.03 -11.39 4.05
C ALA A 142 -6.79 -10.47 2.83
N GLN A 143 -5.90 -9.46 2.96
CA GLN A 143 -5.51 -8.59 1.87
C GLN A 143 -4.87 -9.36 0.70
N LEU A 144 -4.04 -10.36 0.97
CA LEU A 144 -3.50 -11.25 -0.06
C LEU A 144 -4.60 -12.07 -0.75
N GLY A 145 -5.59 -12.56 0.02
CA GLY A 145 -6.78 -13.23 -0.53
C GLY A 145 -7.57 -12.33 -1.49
N GLN A 146 -7.83 -11.08 -1.11
CA GLN A 146 -8.46 -10.09 -1.99
C GLN A 146 -7.66 -9.84 -3.27
N THR A 147 -6.35 -9.70 -3.17
CA THR A 147 -5.45 -9.52 -4.32
C THR A 147 -5.67 -10.61 -5.35
N ARG A 148 -5.65 -11.87 -4.92
CA ARG A 148 -5.79 -13.04 -5.80
C ARG A 148 -7.20 -13.15 -6.42
N SER A 149 -8.23 -12.88 -5.64
CA SER A 149 -9.62 -12.92 -6.11
C SER A 149 -9.89 -11.83 -7.14
N TRP A 150 -9.55 -10.59 -6.82
CA TRP A 150 -9.76 -9.46 -7.72
C TRP A 150 -8.91 -9.54 -8.99
N ALA A 151 -7.71 -10.08 -8.91
CA ALA A 151 -6.88 -10.31 -10.09
C ALA A 151 -7.58 -11.19 -11.12
N ARG A 152 -8.22 -12.28 -10.66
CA ARG A 152 -8.98 -13.17 -11.56
C ARG A 152 -10.24 -12.54 -12.12
N GLU A 153 -10.94 -11.75 -11.30
CA GLU A 153 -12.19 -11.10 -11.70
C GLU A 153 -11.94 -9.95 -12.70
N LEU A 154 -10.86 -9.18 -12.53
CA LEU A 154 -10.64 -7.93 -13.23
C LEU A 154 -9.71 -8.06 -14.45
N ALA A 155 -9.00 -9.17 -14.58
CA ALA A 155 -8.01 -9.38 -15.67
C ALA A 155 -8.60 -9.18 -17.06
N ALA A 156 -9.80 -9.71 -17.33
CA ALA A 156 -10.48 -9.54 -18.62
C ALA A 156 -10.87 -8.09 -18.95
N SER A 157 -10.86 -7.21 -17.94
CA SER A 157 -11.08 -5.76 -18.09
C SER A 157 -9.79 -4.97 -18.28
N GLY A 158 -8.64 -5.63 -18.48
CA GLY A 158 -7.33 -4.98 -18.62
C GLY A 158 -6.77 -4.41 -17.30
N ILE A 159 -7.31 -4.85 -16.16
CA ILE A 159 -6.91 -4.36 -14.83
C ILE A 159 -6.06 -5.42 -14.15
N THR A 160 -4.86 -5.04 -13.69
CA THR A 160 -4.01 -5.92 -12.89
C THR A 160 -4.16 -5.59 -11.40
N VAL A 161 -4.08 -6.61 -10.56
CA VAL A 161 -4.12 -6.48 -9.09
C VAL A 161 -2.96 -7.25 -8.51
N ASN A 162 -2.02 -6.56 -7.86
CA ASN A 162 -0.83 -7.18 -7.27
C ASN A 162 -0.59 -6.66 -5.86
N LEU A 163 0.25 -7.39 -5.10
CA LEU A 163 0.61 -7.04 -3.75
C LEU A 163 2.14 -6.95 -3.64
N VAL A 164 2.63 -5.85 -3.11
CA VAL A 164 4.04 -5.69 -2.71
C VAL A 164 4.13 -5.97 -1.23
N ALA A 165 4.99 -6.90 -0.82
CA ALA A 165 5.21 -7.29 0.56
C ALA A 165 6.58 -6.83 1.05
N PRO A 166 6.69 -5.64 1.65
CA PRO A 166 7.94 -5.18 2.23
C PRO A 166 8.33 -6.00 3.45
N GLY A 167 9.63 -6.10 3.68
CA GLY A 167 10.19 -6.40 4.98
C GLY A 167 10.07 -5.23 5.95
N TRP A 168 10.84 -5.27 7.04
CA TRP A 168 10.89 -4.14 7.95
C TRP A 168 11.70 -2.99 7.34
N ILE A 169 10.98 -2.00 6.82
CA ILE A 169 11.55 -0.78 6.23
C ILE A 169 11.55 0.31 7.30
N PRO A 170 12.73 0.93 7.61
CA PRO A 170 12.80 2.01 8.58
C PRO A 170 12.09 3.26 8.03
N THR A 171 10.95 3.53 8.59
CA THR A 171 10.15 4.73 8.37
C THR A 171 9.90 5.40 9.70
N GLU A 172 9.19 6.51 9.72
CA GLU A 172 8.78 7.19 10.95
C GLU A 172 8.09 6.27 11.97
N ARG A 173 7.48 5.18 11.52
CA ARG A 173 6.85 4.17 12.38
C ARG A 173 7.86 3.33 13.15
N ALA A 174 9.11 3.29 12.70
CA ALA A 174 10.20 2.57 13.36
C ALA A 174 10.94 3.41 14.41
N PHE A 175 10.49 4.64 14.72
CA PHE A 175 11.14 5.50 15.71
C PHE A 175 11.15 4.93 17.14
N SER A 176 10.21 4.05 17.47
CA SER A 176 10.19 3.39 18.77
C SER A 176 11.10 2.17 18.87
N ALA A 177 11.60 1.67 17.75
CA ALA A 177 12.50 0.52 17.73
C ALA A 177 13.92 0.93 18.08
N THR A 178 14.55 0.14 18.93
CA THR A 178 15.95 0.33 19.34
C THR A 178 16.90 -0.01 18.18
N GLU A 179 18.10 0.55 18.22
CA GLU A 179 19.15 0.20 17.24
C GLU A 179 19.55 -1.29 17.34
N ALA A 180 19.45 -1.88 18.54
CA ALA A 180 19.70 -3.32 18.72
C ALA A 180 18.65 -4.19 18.01
N GLU A 181 17.37 -3.82 18.07
CA GLU A 181 16.30 -4.52 17.33
C GLU A 181 16.47 -4.40 15.82
N LYS A 182 16.81 -3.22 15.34
CA LYS A 182 17.10 -2.99 13.90
C LYS A 182 18.31 -3.80 13.44
N ALA A 183 19.39 -3.83 14.23
CA ALA A 183 20.58 -4.61 13.93
C ALA A 183 20.30 -6.12 13.95
N ALA A 184 19.52 -6.61 14.92
CA ALA A 184 19.12 -8.01 14.99
C ALA A 184 18.29 -8.43 13.77
N TYR A 185 17.33 -7.58 13.35
CA TYR A 185 16.57 -7.83 12.14
C TYR A 185 17.48 -7.85 10.90
N ALA A 186 18.36 -6.85 10.74
CA ALA A 186 19.28 -6.78 9.61
C ALA A 186 20.19 -8.01 9.51
N GLN A 187 20.66 -8.54 10.65
CA GLN A 187 21.46 -9.77 10.69
C GLN A 187 20.68 -11.02 10.28
N ALA A 188 19.38 -11.07 10.57
CA ALA A 188 18.52 -12.19 10.18
C ALA A 188 18.16 -12.18 8.69
N VAL A 189 18.17 -11.02 8.05
CA VAL A 189 17.88 -10.88 6.60
C VAL A 189 19.08 -11.41 5.80
N PRO A 190 18.88 -12.26 4.77
CA PRO A 190 19.97 -12.79 3.93
C PRO A 190 20.86 -11.70 3.30
N MET A 191 20.27 -10.56 2.90
CA MET A 191 21.05 -9.40 2.40
C MET A 191 21.79 -8.61 3.48
N GLN A 192 21.73 -9.01 4.75
CA GLN A 192 22.45 -8.44 5.90
C GLN A 192 22.23 -6.93 6.10
N ARG A 193 21.07 -6.43 5.72
CA ARG A 193 20.67 -5.04 5.91
C ARG A 193 19.15 -4.88 5.94
N MET A 194 18.70 -3.75 6.45
CA MET A 194 17.33 -3.32 6.24
C MET A 194 17.14 -2.79 4.80
N GLY A 195 15.93 -2.88 4.27
CA GLY A 195 15.56 -2.22 3.04
C GLY A 195 15.37 -0.70 3.24
N VAL A 196 15.25 0.04 2.14
CA VAL A 196 14.92 1.47 2.17
C VAL A 196 13.61 1.75 1.44
N PRO A 197 12.89 2.84 1.78
CA PRO A 197 11.59 3.16 1.17
C PRO A 197 11.61 3.22 -0.37
N GLU A 198 12.73 3.63 -0.95
CA GLU A 198 12.95 3.74 -2.39
C GLU A 198 12.90 2.38 -3.09
N GLU A 199 13.38 1.30 -2.44
CA GLU A 199 13.33 -0.06 -3.00
C GLU A 199 11.90 -0.54 -3.16
N VAL A 200 11.06 -0.27 -2.17
CA VAL A 200 9.61 -0.53 -2.26
C VAL A 200 8.96 0.35 -3.34
N GLY A 201 9.33 1.64 -3.36
CA GLY A 201 8.80 2.61 -4.34
C GLY A 201 9.07 2.21 -5.78
N ARG A 202 10.26 1.70 -6.09
CA ARG A 202 10.63 1.23 -7.43
C ARG A 202 9.81 0.02 -7.89
N VAL A 203 9.54 -0.93 -6.99
CA VAL A 203 8.69 -2.09 -7.32
C VAL A 203 7.25 -1.65 -7.55
N VAL A 204 6.74 -0.69 -6.77
CA VAL A 204 5.42 -0.09 -7.02
C VAL A 204 5.37 0.60 -8.38
N ALA A 205 6.36 1.40 -8.74
CA ALA A 205 6.44 2.06 -10.04
C ALA A 205 6.53 1.05 -11.20
N PHE A 206 7.29 -0.03 -11.04
CA PHE A 206 7.33 -1.13 -12.01
C PHE A 206 5.95 -1.77 -12.19
N LEU A 207 5.25 -2.12 -11.13
CA LEU A 207 3.90 -2.71 -11.21
C LEU A 207 2.85 -1.74 -11.78
N ALA A 208 3.09 -0.44 -11.70
CA ALA A 208 2.26 0.60 -12.28
C ALA A 208 2.48 0.77 -13.79
N SER A 209 3.61 0.31 -14.32
CA SER A 209 4.01 0.49 -15.73
C SER A 209 3.39 -0.58 -16.68
N ASP A 210 3.59 -0.38 -17.96
CA ASP A 210 3.22 -1.35 -18.99
C ASP A 210 4.13 -2.58 -19.02
N ASP A 211 5.35 -2.47 -18.49
CA ASP A 211 6.28 -3.61 -18.37
C ASP A 211 5.72 -4.71 -17.45
N ALA A 212 4.79 -4.37 -16.54
CA ALA A 212 4.09 -5.30 -15.68
C ALA A 212 2.70 -5.70 -16.19
N SER A 213 2.36 -5.41 -17.46
CA SER A 213 1.01 -5.62 -18.00
C SER A 213 0.52 -7.07 -17.98
N PHE A 214 1.44 -8.05 -17.92
CA PHE A 214 1.11 -9.48 -17.82
C PHE A 214 1.31 -10.07 -16.41
N ILE A 215 1.49 -9.20 -15.41
CA ILE A 215 1.66 -9.57 -13.99
C ILE A 215 0.38 -9.22 -13.24
N THR A 216 -0.37 -10.24 -12.79
CA THR A 216 -1.56 -10.04 -11.95
C THR A 216 -1.73 -11.17 -10.95
N GLY A 217 -2.31 -10.88 -9.77
CA GLY A 217 -2.53 -11.83 -8.68
C GLY A 217 -1.27 -12.21 -7.92
N GLN A 218 -0.15 -11.53 -8.17
CA GLN A 218 1.14 -11.87 -7.59
C GLN A 218 1.41 -11.11 -6.30
N LYS A 219 2.16 -11.76 -5.41
CA LYS A 219 2.81 -11.14 -4.27
C LYS A 219 4.30 -11.01 -4.59
N LEU A 220 4.82 -9.79 -4.53
CA LEU A 220 6.24 -9.50 -4.74
C LEU A 220 6.86 -9.10 -3.41
N SER A 221 7.71 -9.97 -2.87
CA SER A 221 8.43 -9.71 -1.62
C SER A 221 9.61 -8.76 -1.85
N VAL A 222 9.69 -7.67 -1.07
CA VAL A 222 10.77 -6.68 -1.07
C VAL A 222 11.37 -6.65 0.33
N ASN A 223 12.07 -7.73 0.71
CA ASN A 223 12.48 -8.00 2.08
C ASN A 223 13.90 -8.59 2.22
N GLY A 224 14.71 -8.47 1.18
CA GLY A 224 16.10 -8.94 1.20
C GLY A 224 16.27 -10.45 1.33
N GLY A 225 15.23 -11.23 0.96
CA GLY A 225 15.22 -12.69 1.04
C GLY A 225 14.79 -13.22 2.42
N ASN A 226 14.26 -12.38 3.30
CA ASN A 226 13.85 -12.79 4.66
C ASN A 226 12.73 -13.85 4.65
N THR A 227 11.88 -13.82 3.62
CA THR A 227 10.92 -14.90 3.34
C THR A 227 11.04 -15.34 1.88
N LEU A 228 10.84 -16.62 1.62
CA LEU A 228 10.79 -17.22 0.29
C LEU A 228 9.38 -17.79 0.06
N GLU A 229 8.89 -17.73 -1.18
CA GLU A 229 7.57 -18.26 -1.58
C GLU A 229 7.72 -19.52 -2.42
#